data_23e1380bc848223dfa74d880c5c3d936
#
_entry.id   23e1380bc848223dfa74d880c5c3d936
#
_cell.length_a   1.000
_cell.length_b   1.000
_cell.length_c   1.000
_cell.angle_alpha   90.00
_cell.angle_beta   90.00
_cell.angle_gamma   90.00
#
_symmetry.space_group_name_H-M   'P 1'
#
loop_
_entity.id
_entity.type
_entity.pdbx_description
1 polymer ?
#
loop_
_entity_poly.entity_id
_entity_poly.type
_entity_poly.pdbx_seq_one_letter_code
_entity_poly.pdbx_strand_id
1 'polypeptide(L)'
;MKLQNNLSIKNSMFIKHHASEFNEQQLEVLRKAIKHGVDVTQYADPKYDARQLNIIFLGLLNNIDVSYYADPAFSNFQMETIMYFLREYQGTPQGENVVLLAQPQYSTSEMHNLREYTKLPYAKELAKHKLPYRALTKLFEVIKQVQELYDYSPFALDFAVRNINRWRDEENEIDE
;
A
#
# COMPACT_ATOMS: atom_id res chain seq x y z
N MET A 1 9.16 16.61 -26.93
CA MET A 1 9.79 15.73 -27.94
C MET A 1 11.06 15.03 -27.45
N LYS A 2 12.11 15.71 -26.92
CA LYS A 2 13.35 15.02 -26.45
C LYS A 2 13.13 14.03 -25.28
N LEU A 3 12.27 14.36 -24.31
CA LEU A 3 11.98 13.49 -23.15
C LEU A 3 11.25 12.18 -23.53
N GLN A 4 10.29 12.24 -24.45
CA GLN A 4 9.57 11.06 -24.93
C GLN A 4 10.48 10.12 -25.74
N ASN A 5 11.41 10.69 -26.54
CA ASN A 5 12.41 9.88 -27.26
C ASN A 5 13.34 9.13 -26.29
N ASN A 6 13.81 9.79 -25.22
CA ASN A 6 14.67 9.16 -24.23
C ASN A 6 13.96 8.02 -23.49
N LEU A 7 12.71 8.19 -23.12
CA LEU A 7 11.90 7.16 -22.45
C LEU A 7 11.66 5.96 -23.37
N SER A 8 11.32 6.21 -24.65
CA SER A 8 11.13 5.15 -25.64
C SER A 8 12.40 4.30 -25.83
N ILE A 9 13.57 4.94 -25.90
CA ILE A 9 14.86 4.24 -26.00
C ILE A 9 15.14 3.42 -24.74
N LYS A 10 14.95 3.99 -23.55
CA LYS A 10 15.14 3.33 -22.26
C LYS A 10 14.28 2.07 -22.14
N ASN A 11 12.98 2.20 -22.42
CA ASN A 11 12.04 1.09 -22.41
C ASN A 11 12.39 -0.01 -23.43
N SER A 12 12.80 0.38 -24.65
CA SER A 12 13.19 -0.57 -25.71
C SER A 12 14.45 -1.34 -25.33
N MET A 13 15.43 -0.68 -24.72
CA MET A 13 16.65 -1.32 -24.22
C MET A 13 16.32 -2.28 -23.06
N PHE A 14 15.44 -1.88 -22.14
CA PHE A 14 15.00 -2.74 -21.04
C PHE A 14 14.39 -4.04 -21.57
N ILE A 15 13.40 -3.97 -22.46
CA ILE A 15 12.77 -5.15 -23.05
C ILE A 15 13.79 -6.02 -23.80
N LYS A 16 14.68 -5.41 -24.57
CA LYS A 16 15.73 -6.17 -25.31
C LYS A 16 16.61 -7.02 -24.40
N HIS A 17 16.93 -6.52 -23.20
CA HIS A 17 17.85 -7.21 -22.29
C HIS A 17 17.17 -8.16 -21.32
N HIS A 18 15.91 -7.89 -20.97
CA HIS A 18 15.20 -8.59 -19.89
C HIS A 18 13.97 -9.39 -20.33
N ALA A 19 13.61 -9.41 -21.63
CA ALA A 19 12.40 -10.09 -22.09
C ALA A 19 12.36 -11.59 -21.74
N SER A 20 13.50 -12.26 -21.69
CA SER A 20 13.58 -13.70 -21.34
C SER A 20 13.25 -13.99 -19.86
N GLU A 21 13.21 -12.99 -18.99
CA GLU A 21 12.89 -13.11 -17.57
C GLU A 21 11.37 -13.12 -17.32
N PHE A 22 10.58 -12.68 -18.31
CA PHE A 22 9.13 -12.51 -18.23
C PHE A 22 8.38 -13.55 -19.06
N ASN A 23 7.22 -13.99 -18.59
CA ASN A 23 6.30 -14.79 -19.39
C ASN A 23 5.54 -13.90 -20.40
N GLU A 24 4.84 -14.54 -21.37
CA GLU A 24 4.16 -13.80 -22.44
C GLU A 24 3.06 -12.85 -21.93
N GLN A 25 2.33 -13.22 -20.87
CA GLN A 25 1.30 -12.36 -20.28
C GLN A 25 1.90 -11.11 -19.63
N GLN A 26 3.02 -11.25 -18.93
CA GLN A 26 3.79 -10.14 -18.37
C GLN A 26 4.33 -9.23 -19.48
N LEU A 27 4.91 -9.81 -20.55
CA LEU A 27 5.41 -9.05 -21.69
C LEU A 27 4.32 -8.26 -22.40
N GLU A 28 3.11 -8.81 -22.51
CA GLU A 28 1.96 -8.10 -23.08
C GLU A 28 1.61 -6.85 -22.25
N VAL A 29 1.60 -6.99 -20.93
CA VAL A 29 1.37 -5.85 -20.00
C VAL A 29 2.47 -4.79 -20.15
N LEU A 30 3.75 -5.20 -20.17
CA LEU A 30 4.87 -4.27 -20.37
C LEU A 30 4.76 -3.53 -21.70
N ARG A 31 4.45 -4.22 -22.81
CA ARG A 31 4.27 -3.59 -24.14
C ARG A 31 3.12 -2.57 -24.12
N LYS A 32 2.00 -2.89 -23.45
CA LYS A 32 0.87 -1.95 -23.29
C LYS A 32 1.29 -0.71 -22.49
N ALA A 33 1.96 -0.90 -21.35
CA ALA A 33 2.43 0.20 -20.52
C ALA A 33 3.39 1.14 -21.29
N ILE A 34 4.34 0.58 -22.03
CA ILE A 34 5.27 1.33 -22.89
C ILE A 34 4.52 2.13 -23.96
N LYS A 35 3.51 1.53 -24.60
CA LYS A 35 2.68 2.20 -25.61
C LYS A 35 1.96 3.42 -25.05
N HIS A 36 1.60 3.38 -23.76
CA HIS A 36 0.99 4.50 -23.03
C HIS A 36 2.01 5.47 -22.41
N GLY A 37 3.30 5.30 -22.69
CA GLY A 37 4.34 6.22 -22.23
C GLY A 37 4.77 6.01 -20.77
N VAL A 38 4.52 4.85 -20.19
CA VAL A 38 4.98 4.52 -18.83
C VAL A 38 6.45 4.11 -18.86
N ASP A 39 7.24 4.58 -17.87
CA ASP A 39 8.56 4.05 -17.60
C ASP A 39 8.44 2.72 -16.85
N VAL A 40 8.67 1.62 -17.54
CA VAL A 40 8.54 0.27 -16.95
C VAL A 40 9.79 -0.15 -16.16
N THR A 41 10.92 0.53 -16.31
CA THR A 41 12.21 0.04 -15.81
C THR A 41 12.33 0.02 -14.29
N GLN A 42 11.49 0.79 -13.59
CA GLN A 42 11.52 0.89 -12.13
C GLN A 42 10.74 -0.24 -11.45
N TYR A 43 9.65 -0.70 -12.08
CA TYR A 43 8.70 -1.62 -11.45
C TYR A 43 8.46 -2.91 -12.25
N ALA A 44 9.10 -3.09 -13.40
CA ALA A 44 9.03 -4.34 -14.14
C ALA A 44 9.94 -5.38 -13.47
N ASP A 45 9.37 -6.18 -12.58
CA ASP A 45 10.05 -7.30 -11.91
C ASP A 45 9.25 -8.58 -12.23
N PRO A 46 9.88 -9.67 -12.69
CA PRO A 46 9.21 -10.94 -13.00
C PRO A 46 8.57 -11.62 -11.79
N LYS A 47 8.86 -11.16 -10.57
CA LYS A 47 8.17 -11.63 -9.35
C LYS A 47 6.69 -11.21 -9.28
N TYR A 48 6.32 -10.11 -9.96
CA TYR A 48 4.92 -9.72 -10.08
C TYR A 48 4.22 -10.59 -11.12
N ASP A 49 3.01 -11.04 -10.84
CA ASP A 49 2.18 -11.60 -11.91
C ASP A 49 1.71 -10.50 -12.90
N ALA A 50 1.11 -10.91 -14.02
CA ALA A 50 0.68 -9.97 -15.05
C ALA A 50 -0.40 -9.01 -14.56
N ARG A 51 -1.27 -9.42 -13.60
CA ARG A 51 -2.30 -8.55 -13.02
C ARG A 51 -1.67 -7.52 -12.08
N GLN A 52 -0.75 -7.93 -11.22
CA GLN A 52 0.00 -7.03 -10.34
C GLN A 52 0.74 -5.96 -11.15
N LEU A 53 1.48 -6.37 -12.20
CA LEU A 53 2.15 -5.42 -13.11
C LEU A 53 1.15 -4.44 -13.74
N ASN A 54 -0.01 -4.92 -14.20
CA ASN A 54 -1.03 -4.05 -14.79
C ASN A 54 -1.55 -3.02 -13.80
N ILE A 55 -1.79 -3.40 -12.53
CA ILE A 55 -2.25 -2.48 -11.48
C ILE A 55 -1.19 -1.42 -11.19
N ILE A 56 0.09 -1.81 -11.09
CA ILE A 56 1.22 -0.87 -10.90
C ILE A 56 1.25 0.15 -12.05
N PHE A 57 1.20 -0.30 -13.30
CA PHE A 57 1.25 0.59 -14.45
C PHE A 57 0.02 1.47 -14.61
N LEU A 58 -1.17 0.99 -14.23
CA LEU A 58 -2.36 1.82 -14.14
C LEU A 58 -2.21 2.91 -13.08
N GLY A 59 -1.61 2.60 -11.94
CA GLY A 59 -1.29 3.59 -10.92
C GLY A 59 -0.35 4.69 -11.44
N LEU A 60 0.75 4.30 -12.08
CA LEU A 60 1.70 5.23 -12.70
C LEU A 60 1.06 6.12 -13.76
N LEU A 61 0.18 5.56 -14.61
CA LEU A 61 -0.59 6.33 -15.61
C LEU A 61 -1.50 7.38 -14.99
N ASN A 62 -2.02 7.11 -13.80
CA ASN A 62 -2.92 8.00 -13.07
C ASN A 62 -2.19 8.89 -12.03
N ASN A 63 -0.84 8.95 -12.08
CA ASN A 63 0.00 9.69 -11.13
C ASN A 63 -0.25 9.31 -9.66
N ILE A 64 -0.57 8.04 -9.40
CA ILE A 64 -0.71 7.49 -8.06
C ILE A 64 0.67 7.01 -7.59
N ASP A 65 1.00 7.26 -6.33
CA ASP A 65 2.22 6.73 -5.72
C ASP A 65 2.09 5.22 -5.51
N VAL A 66 2.66 4.45 -6.42
CA VAL A 66 2.62 2.99 -6.41
C VAL A 66 3.50 2.36 -5.32
N SER A 67 4.39 3.13 -4.69
CA SER A 67 5.29 2.61 -3.65
C SER A 67 4.55 2.04 -2.44
N TYR A 68 3.30 2.43 -2.23
CA TYR A 68 2.45 1.89 -1.17
C TYR A 68 2.02 0.44 -1.39
N TYR A 69 2.01 -0.05 -2.63
CA TYR A 69 1.50 -1.37 -2.98
C TYR A 69 2.33 -2.14 -4.01
N ALA A 70 3.40 -1.55 -4.52
CA ALA A 70 4.32 -2.24 -5.44
C ALA A 70 5.22 -3.20 -4.66
N ASP A 71 4.63 -4.24 -4.08
CA ASP A 71 5.27 -5.34 -3.37
C ASP A 71 4.58 -6.66 -3.80
N PRO A 72 5.33 -7.67 -4.29
CA PRO A 72 4.77 -8.97 -4.69
C PRO A 72 4.03 -9.71 -3.58
N ALA A 73 4.24 -9.35 -2.31
CA ALA A 73 3.53 -9.92 -1.17
C ALA A 73 2.03 -9.56 -1.13
N PHE A 74 1.63 -8.47 -1.81
CA PHE A 74 0.21 -8.14 -1.96
C PHE A 74 -0.44 -8.99 -3.04
N SER A 75 -1.64 -9.47 -2.79
CA SER A 75 -2.50 -9.98 -3.86
C SER A 75 -2.96 -8.84 -4.78
N ASN A 76 -3.36 -9.17 -6.01
CA ASN A 76 -3.91 -8.17 -6.96
C ASN A 76 -5.12 -7.42 -6.38
N PHE A 77 -6.00 -8.09 -5.62
CA PHE A 77 -7.15 -7.45 -4.96
C PHE A 77 -6.74 -6.45 -3.87
N GLN A 78 -5.70 -6.76 -3.10
CA GLN A 78 -5.15 -5.82 -2.12
C GLN A 78 -4.55 -4.60 -2.81
N MET A 79 -3.75 -4.81 -3.88
CA MET A 79 -3.17 -3.72 -4.67
C MET A 79 -4.24 -2.80 -5.27
N GLU A 80 -5.30 -3.37 -5.85
CA GLU A 80 -6.46 -2.60 -6.38
C GLU A 80 -7.14 -1.79 -5.29
N THR A 81 -7.35 -2.39 -4.10
CA THR A 81 -7.97 -1.71 -2.96
C THR A 81 -7.13 -0.51 -2.50
N ILE A 82 -5.81 -0.70 -2.34
CA ILE A 82 -4.90 0.37 -1.94
C ILE A 82 -4.84 1.47 -3.02
N MET A 83 -4.73 1.10 -4.30
CA MET A 83 -4.75 2.04 -5.42
C MET A 83 -6.04 2.87 -5.43
N TYR A 84 -7.20 2.25 -5.17
CA TYR A 84 -8.48 2.94 -5.08
C TYR A 84 -8.48 3.99 -3.98
N PHE A 85 -8.02 3.66 -2.78
CA PHE A 85 -7.95 4.60 -1.66
C PHE A 85 -6.97 5.74 -1.92
N LEU A 86 -5.79 5.44 -2.47
CA LEU A 86 -4.82 6.47 -2.85
C LEU A 86 -5.39 7.45 -3.88
N ARG A 87 -6.16 6.95 -4.85
CA ARG A 87 -6.84 7.80 -5.84
C ARG A 87 -7.94 8.66 -5.21
N GLU A 88 -8.72 8.10 -4.29
CA GLU A 88 -9.81 8.82 -3.60
C GLU A 88 -9.27 9.94 -2.70
N TYR A 89 -8.14 9.69 -2.01
CA TYR A 89 -7.56 10.61 -1.05
C TYR A 89 -6.33 11.37 -1.57
N GLN A 90 -6.13 11.39 -2.87
CA GLN A 90 -4.97 12.04 -3.48
C GLN A 90 -4.87 13.52 -3.07
N GLY A 91 -3.68 13.93 -2.62
CA GLY A 91 -3.42 15.30 -2.18
C GLY A 91 -4.00 15.67 -0.82
N THR A 92 -4.52 14.71 -0.06
CA THR A 92 -5.00 14.91 1.31
C THR A 92 -4.08 14.24 2.33
N PRO A 93 -4.05 14.70 3.60
CA PRO A 93 -3.33 14.01 4.68
C PRO A 93 -3.76 12.55 4.85
N GLN A 94 -5.02 12.24 4.58
CA GLN A 94 -5.56 10.90 4.62
C GLN A 94 -4.90 9.98 3.57
N GLY A 95 -4.52 10.52 2.41
CA GLY A 95 -3.78 9.77 1.39
C GLY A 95 -2.42 9.26 1.90
N GLU A 96 -1.70 10.06 2.69
CA GLU A 96 -0.45 9.62 3.32
C GLU A 96 -0.69 8.53 4.39
N ASN A 97 -1.83 8.57 5.05
CA ASN A 97 -2.21 7.61 6.08
C ASN A 97 -2.69 6.25 5.53
N VAL A 98 -2.86 6.11 4.20
CA VAL A 98 -3.18 4.83 3.56
C VAL A 98 -2.15 3.75 3.91
N VAL A 99 -0.92 4.11 4.27
CA VAL A 99 0.11 3.19 4.79
C VAL A 99 -0.38 2.34 5.98
N LEU A 100 -1.37 2.82 6.76
CA LEU A 100 -1.94 2.08 7.89
C LEU A 100 -2.61 0.77 7.45
N LEU A 101 -3.35 0.82 6.35
CA LEU A 101 -4.07 -0.32 5.80
C LEU A 101 -3.28 -1.05 4.70
N ALA A 102 -2.26 -0.42 4.12
CA ALA A 102 -1.42 -0.99 3.07
C ALA A 102 -0.38 -1.96 3.68
N GLN A 103 -0.86 -3.05 4.25
CA GLN A 103 -0.06 -4.08 4.88
C GLN A 103 -0.46 -5.45 4.30
N PRO A 104 0.47 -6.28 3.79
CA PRO A 104 0.14 -7.54 3.11
C PRO A 104 -0.62 -8.56 3.98
N GLN A 105 -0.48 -8.47 5.31
CA GLN A 105 -1.18 -9.35 6.26
C GLN A 105 -2.68 -9.05 6.37
N TYR A 106 -3.17 -7.90 5.92
CA TYR A 106 -4.58 -7.56 5.99
C TYR A 106 -5.33 -8.03 4.74
N SER A 107 -6.45 -8.72 4.94
CA SER A 107 -7.41 -8.99 3.86
C SER A 107 -7.99 -7.69 3.30
N THR A 108 -8.56 -7.73 2.10
CA THR A 108 -9.25 -6.56 1.51
C THR A 108 -10.39 -6.04 2.38
N SER A 109 -11.13 -6.94 3.06
CA SER A 109 -12.19 -6.57 4.00
C SER A 109 -11.65 -5.82 5.20
N GLU A 110 -10.53 -6.27 5.77
CA GLU A 110 -9.85 -5.58 6.88
C GLU A 110 -9.31 -4.21 6.44
N MET A 111 -8.74 -4.10 5.24
CA MET A 111 -8.32 -2.82 4.65
C MET A 111 -9.49 -1.84 4.54
N HIS A 112 -10.67 -2.30 4.09
CA HIS A 112 -11.88 -1.48 4.05
C HIS A 112 -12.32 -1.01 5.44
N ASN A 113 -12.29 -1.88 6.43
CA ASN A 113 -12.63 -1.52 7.81
C ASN A 113 -11.64 -0.52 8.42
N LEU A 114 -10.34 -0.64 8.09
CA LEU A 114 -9.30 0.28 8.56
C LEU A 114 -9.36 1.67 7.89
N ARG A 115 -10.13 1.85 6.82
CA ARG A 115 -10.26 3.10 6.09
C ARG A 115 -10.64 4.29 6.99
N GLU A 116 -11.57 4.11 7.92
CA GLU A 116 -12.01 5.18 8.82
C GLU A 116 -10.87 5.69 9.72
N TYR A 117 -9.95 4.81 10.08
CA TYR A 117 -8.81 5.15 10.94
C TYR A 117 -7.69 5.89 10.21
N THR A 118 -7.70 5.91 8.87
CA THR A 118 -6.77 6.75 8.09
C THR A 118 -7.02 8.26 8.25
N LYS A 119 -8.17 8.65 8.81
CA LYS A 119 -8.49 10.05 9.16
C LYS A 119 -7.73 10.53 10.39
N LEU A 120 -7.21 9.62 11.19
CA LEU A 120 -6.56 9.94 12.46
C LEU A 120 -5.14 10.50 12.21
N PRO A 121 -4.75 11.58 12.92
CA PRO A 121 -3.47 12.25 12.67
C PRO A 121 -2.25 11.38 12.97
N TYR A 122 -2.42 10.32 13.77
CA TYR A 122 -1.36 9.39 14.16
C TYR A 122 -1.40 8.04 13.39
N ALA A 123 -2.26 7.89 12.39
CA ALA A 123 -2.40 6.65 11.63
C ALA A 123 -1.08 6.21 11.00
N LYS A 124 -0.30 7.14 10.44
CA LYS A 124 1.01 6.87 9.85
C LYS A 124 2.04 6.36 10.88
N GLU A 125 1.98 6.86 12.12
CA GLU A 125 2.84 6.38 13.20
C GLU A 125 2.48 4.95 13.60
N LEU A 126 1.20 4.66 13.78
CA LEU A 126 0.72 3.31 14.11
C LEU A 126 1.06 2.27 13.03
N ALA A 127 1.07 2.66 11.76
CA ALA A 127 1.42 1.77 10.65
C ALA A 127 2.83 1.16 10.79
N LYS A 128 3.77 1.86 11.43
CA LYS A 128 5.15 1.40 11.64
C LYS A 128 5.24 0.14 12.53
N HIS A 129 4.24 -0.07 13.37
CA HIS A 129 4.21 -1.19 14.32
C HIS A 129 3.73 -2.50 13.70
N LYS A 130 3.15 -2.46 12.48
CA LYS A 130 2.68 -3.65 11.72
C LYS A 130 1.83 -4.59 12.58
N LEU A 131 0.90 -4.04 13.34
CA LEU A 131 0.05 -4.82 14.25
C LEU A 131 -0.88 -5.75 13.48
N PRO A 132 -1.22 -6.93 14.04
CA PRO A 132 -2.36 -7.72 13.57
C PRO A 132 -3.65 -6.89 13.56
N TYR A 133 -4.58 -7.22 12.64
CA TYR A 133 -5.82 -6.45 12.48
C TYR A 133 -6.62 -6.32 13.79
N ARG A 134 -6.76 -7.41 14.55
CA ARG A 134 -7.49 -7.40 15.84
C ARG A 134 -6.84 -6.51 16.88
N ALA A 135 -5.51 -6.58 17.01
CA ALA A 135 -4.78 -5.71 17.93
C ALA A 135 -4.92 -4.24 17.55
N LEU A 136 -4.87 -3.93 16.26
CA LEU A 136 -5.02 -2.57 15.75
C LEU A 136 -6.44 -2.03 16.00
N THR A 137 -7.49 -2.81 15.74
CA THR A 137 -8.89 -2.38 15.99
C THR A 137 -9.17 -2.19 17.48
N LYS A 138 -8.70 -3.11 18.35
CA LYS A 138 -8.80 -2.97 19.81
C LYS A 138 -8.10 -1.69 20.29
N LEU A 139 -6.93 -1.39 19.75
CA LEU A 139 -6.20 -0.16 20.03
C LEU A 139 -7.03 1.08 19.68
N PHE A 140 -7.66 1.10 18.50
CA PHE A 140 -8.50 2.22 18.09
C PHE A 140 -9.73 2.40 18.97
N GLU A 141 -10.36 1.31 19.43
CA GLU A 141 -11.47 1.38 20.39
C GLU A 141 -11.03 2.03 21.70
N VAL A 142 -9.86 1.64 22.23
CA VAL A 142 -9.31 2.23 23.45
C VAL A 142 -8.99 3.72 23.25
N ILE A 143 -8.35 4.07 22.13
CA ILE A 143 -8.04 5.48 21.82
C ILE A 143 -9.33 6.30 21.73
N LYS A 144 -10.36 5.78 21.09
CA LYS A 144 -11.67 6.45 20.98
C LYS A 144 -12.29 6.69 22.35
N GLN A 145 -12.31 5.70 23.22
CA GLN A 145 -12.82 5.85 24.60
C GLN A 145 -12.05 6.90 25.41
N VAL A 146 -10.71 6.90 25.28
CA VAL A 146 -9.87 7.90 25.97
C VAL A 146 -10.12 9.30 25.39
N GLN A 147 -10.32 9.46 24.09
CA GLN A 147 -10.64 10.74 23.48
C GLN A 147 -12.01 11.29 23.92
N GLU A 148 -13.01 10.42 24.04
CA GLU A 148 -14.34 10.81 24.56
C GLU A 148 -14.28 11.29 26.01
N LEU A 149 -13.33 10.77 26.83
CA LEU A 149 -13.19 11.13 28.24
C LEU A 149 -12.31 12.38 28.49
N TYR A 150 -11.34 12.67 27.63
CA TYR A 150 -10.27 13.63 27.92
C TYR A 150 -10.02 14.70 26.86
N ASP A 151 -10.97 14.95 25.96
CA ASP A 151 -10.84 15.97 24.92
C ASP A 151 -9.45 15.99 24.26
N TYR A 152 -9.27 15.20 23.21
CA TYR A 152 -8.09 15.07 22.36
C TYR A 152 -6.73 15.28 23.07
N SER A 153 -6.24 14.27 23.75
CA SER A 153 -4.93 14.33 24.41
C SER A 153 -3.85 13.53 23.64
N PRO A 154 -2.67 14.11 23.38
CA PRO A 154 -1.47 13.35 22.96
C PRO A 154 -1.17 12.15 23.86
N PHE A 155 -1.67 12.18 25.09
CA PHE A 155 -1.56 11.12 26.09
C PHE A 155 -2.21 9.79 25.62
N ALA A 156 -3.31 9.84 24.86
CA ALA A 156 -3.95 8.62 24.35
C ALA A 156 -3.05 7.85 23.40
N LEU A 157 -2.31 8.53 22.52
CA LEU A 157 -1.36 7.89 21.61
C LEU A 157 -0.15 7.31 22.39
N ASP A 158 0.41 8.06 23.34
CA ASP A 158 1.54 7.59 24.15
C ASP A 158 1.16 6.36 25.00
N PHE A 159 -0.03 6.38 25.59
CA PHE A 159 -0.58 5.22 26.30
C PHE A 159 -0.76 4.02 25.36
N ALA A 160 -1.33 4.24 24.18
CA ALA A 160 -1.55 3.20 23.19
C ALA A 160 -0.22 2.57 22.73
N VAL A 161 0.76 3.40 22.38
CA VAL A 161 2.10 2.95 21.95
C VAL A 161 2.81 2.16 23.04
N ARG A 162 2.74 2.58 24.31
CA ARG A 162 3.34 1.85 25.44
C ARG A 162 2.72 0.47 25.67
N ASN A 163 1.45 0.29 25.34
CA ASN A 163 0.73 -0.97 25.55
C ASN A 163 0.68 -1.87 24.30
N ILE A 164 1.20 -1.43 23.15
CA ILE A 164 1.21 -2.21 21.91
C ILE A 164 1.84 -3.60 22.09
N ASN A 165 2.99 -3.68 22.77
CA ASN A 165 3.69 -4.95 22.97
C ASN A 165 2.86 -5.93 23.80
N ARG A 166 2.22 -5.43 24.87
CA ARG A 166 1.34 -6.24 25.71
C ARG A 166 0.17 -6.84 24.93
N TRP A 167 -0.49 -6.05 24.08
CA TRP A 167 -1.62 -6.54 23.28
C TRP A 167 -1.20 -7.49 22.18
N ARG A 168 -0.02 -7.33 21.61
CA ARG A 168 0.53 -8.28 20.63
C ARG A 168 0.85 -9.63 21.28
N ASP A 169 1.37 -9.63 22.51
CA ASP A 169 1.72 -10.86 23.23
C ASP A 169 0.47 -11.62 23.68
N GLU A 170 -0.58 -10.91 24.12
CA GLU A 170 -1.89 -11.50 24.47
C GLU A 170 -2.58 -12.20 23.27
N GLU A 171 -2.36 -11.76 22.02
CA GLU A 171 -2.92 -12.41 20.83
C GLU A 171 -2.16 -13.67 20.43
N ASN A 172 -0.86 -13.71 20.63
CA ASN A 172 -0.06 -14.91 20.36
C ASN A 172 -0.38 -16.07 21.31
N GLU A 173 -0.91 -15.79 22.53
CA GLU A 173 -1.34 -16.80 23.51
C GLU A 173 -2.74 -17.38 23.18
N ILE A 174 -3.54 -16.73 22.34
CA ILE A 174 -4.89 -17.19 21.98
C ILE A 174 -4.87 -18.12 20.76
N ASP A 175 -3.82 -18.04 19.93
CA ASP A 175 -3.66 -18.85 18.72
C ASP A 175 -2.86 -20.16 18.96
N GLU A 176 -2.45 -20.47 20.22
CA GLU A 176 -1.91 -21.75 20.68
C GLU A 176 -3.00 -22.61 21.37
#